data_952d36f29ffe742df88065a8fc0e1433
#
_entry.id   952d36f29ffe742df88065a8fc0e1433
#
_cell.length_a   1.000
_cell.length_b   1.000
_cell.length_c   1.000
_cell.angle_alpha   90.00
_cell.angle_beta   90.00
_cell.angle_gamma   90.00
#
_symmetry.space_group_name_H-M   'P 1'
#
loop_
_entity.id
_entity.type
_entity.pdbx_description
1 polymer ?
#
loop_
_entity_poly.entity_id
_entity_poly.type
_entity_poly.pdbx_seq_one_letter_code
_entity_poly.pdbx_strand_id
1 'polypeptide(L)'
;MNNDPLPVAVIGAGPVGLAAAAELVKRGATPLVLEAGDAVGAAVLRWGHVRIFSPWKYNIAPAARDLLERSGWVAPDGDGYPTGRDLVDAYLTPLAAVPEIAPHLRLGHRVTRVTRRGFDKMKTAGRDDAPFAITVETNDGESEVLARAVIDASGTYGLPNPIGA
;
A
#
# COMPACT_ATOMS: atom_id res chain seq x y z
N MET A 1 -26.58 -9.15 3.53
CA MET A 1 -25.70 -8.18 2.84
C MET A 1 -24.86 -7.56 3.94
N ASN A 2 -23.54 -7.78 3.92
CA ASN A 2 -22.64 -7.13 4.90
C ASN A 2 -22.76 -5.62 4.71
N ASN A 3 -23.22 -4.95 5.76
CA ASN A 3 -23.38 -3.50 5.80
C ASN A 3 -22.11 -2.79 6.25
N ASP A 4 -20.97 -3.47 6.20
CA ASP A 4 -19.69 -2.88 6.52
C ASP A 4 -19.32 -1.82 5.46
N PRO A 5 -18.83 -0.66 5.89
CA PRO A 5 -18.45 0.39 4.95
C PRO A 5 -17.34 -0.12 4.01
N LEU A 6 -17.44 0.21 2.72
CA LEU A 6 -16.42 -0.15 1.75
C LEU A 6 -15.02 0.30 2.21
N PRO A 7 -13.97 -0.49 1.99
CA PRO A 7 -12.62 -0.16 2.39
C PRO A 7 -12.07 1.05 1.62
N VAL A 8 -10.96 1.60 2.10
CA VAL A 8 -10.08 2.48 1.32
C VAL A 8 -9.02 1.60 0.67
N ALA A 9 -9.00 1.55 -0.66
CA ALA A 9 -7.99 0.81 -1.39
C ALA A 9 -6.67 1.58 -1.40
N VAL A 10 -5.57 0.87 -1.14
CA VAL A 10 -4.20 1.37 -1.25
C VAL A 10 -3.49 0.52 -2.30
N ILE A 11 -3.03 1.14 -3.37
CA ILE A 11 -2.34 0.46 -4.46
C ILE A 11 -0.83 0.49 -4.18
N GLY A 12 -0.26 -0.69 -3.94
CA GLY A 12 1.14 -0.90 -3.60
C GLY A 12 1.39 -1.09 -2.11
N ALA A 13 2.19 -2.12 -1.76
CA ALA A 13 2.65 -2.43 -0.41
C ALA A 13 4.13 -2.03 -0.19
N GLY A 14 4.52 -0.92 -0.78
CA GLY A 14 5.79 -0.25 -0.51
C GLY A 14 5.74 0.63 0.74
N PRO A 15 6.83 1.41 1.02
CA PRO A 15 6.91 2.26 2.20
C PRO A 15 5.75 3.25 2.33
N VAL A 16 5.35 3.89 1.23
CA VAL A 16 4.26 4.87 1.22
C VAL A 16 2.90 4.20 1.40
N GLY A 17 2.67 3.07 0.71
CA GLY A 17 1.39 2.35 0.79
C GLY A 17 1.13 1.78 2.18
N LEU A 18 2.12 1.17 2.82
CA LEU A 18 1.97 0.65 4.18
C LEU A 18 1.87 1.76 5.22
N ALA A 19 2.56 2.90 5.03
CA ALA A 19 2.37 4.08 5.87
C ALA A 19 0.94 4.63 5.75
N ALA A 20 0.38 4.68 4.53
CA ALA A 20 -1.01 5.08 4.30
C ALA A 20 -1.99 4.09 4.96
N ALA A 21 -1.74 2.78 4.87
CA ALA A 21 -2.55 1.77 5.53
C ALA A 21 -2.56 1.96 7.06
N ALA A 22 -1.38 2.22 7.66
CA ALA A 22 -1.28 2.51 9.09
C ALA A 22 -2.05 3.78 9.51
N GLU A 23 -1.98 4.84 8.69
CA GLU A 23 -2.77 6.06 8.92
C GLU A 23 -4.28 5.83 8.81
N LEU A 24 -4.73 4.98 7.90
CA LEU A 24 -6.13 4.59 7.78
C LEU A 24 -6.60 3.85 9.03
N VAL A 25 -5.83 2.86 9.50
CA VAL A 25 -6.11 2.13 10.75
C VAL A 25 -6.19 3.10 11.93
N LYS A 26 -5.24 4.01 12.08
CA LYS A 26 -5.23 5.03 13.14
C LYS A 26 -6.50 5.90 13.13
N ARG A 27 -7.10 6.12 11.96
CA ARG A 27 -8.34 6.89 11.76
C ARG A 27 -9.61 6.04 11.83
N GLY A 28 -9.52 4.77 12.20
CA GLY A 28 -10.64 3.82 12.27
C GLY A 28 -11.20 3.43 10.90
N ALA A 29 -10.42 3.61 9.83
CA ALA A 29 -10.80 3.19 8.48
C ALA A 29 -10.15 1.84 8.13
N THR A 30 -10.90 0.99 7.41
CA THR A 30 -10.40 -0.29 6.93
C THR A 30 -9.58 -0.09 5.66
N PRO A 31 -8.25 -0.38 5.66
CA PRO A 31 -7.46 -0.40 4.44
C PRO A 31 -7.75 -1.67 3.62
N LEU A 32 -7.54 -1.62 2.31
CA LEU A 32 -7.37 -2.78 1.44
C LEU A 32 -6.13 -2.54 0.61
N VAL A 33 -5.04 -3.19 0.96
CA VAL A 33 -3.75 -3.02 0.28
C VAL A 33 -3.63 -4.04 -0.84
N LEU A 34 -3.43 -3.56 -2.08
CA LEU A 34 -3.27 -4.37 -3.29
C LEU A 34 -1.85 -4.22 -3.81
N GLU A 35 -1.06 -5.28 -3.74
CA GLU A 35 0.34 -5.32 -4.18
C GLU A 35 0.48 -6.22 -5.41
N ALA A 36 1.10 -5.70 -6.45
CA ALA A 36 1.31 -6.44 -7.70
C ALA A 36 2.38 -7.53 -7.59
N GLY A 37 3.34 -7.35 -6.69
CA GLY A 37 4.39 -8.32 -6.41
C GLY A 37 3.92 -9.46 -5.49
N ASP A 38 4.76 -10.47 -5.37
CA ASP A 38 4.59 -11.63 -4.49
C ASP A 38 5.08 -11.39 -3.06
N ALA A 39 5.66 -10.22 -2.80
CA ALA A 39 6.19 -9.83 -1.51
C ALA A 39 5.95 -8.36 -1.21
N VAL A 40 5.90 -8.02 0.07
CA VAL A 40 5.89 -6.64 0.55
C VAL A 40 7.16 -5.93 0.13
N GLY A 41 7.05 -4.70 -0.36
CA GLY A 41 8.19 -3.92 -0.80
C GLY A 41 8.90 -4.50 -2.03
N ALA A 42 8.20 -5.24 -2.90
CA ALA A 42 8.78 -5.91 -4.07
C ALA A 42 9.65 -5.00 -4.94
N ALA A 43 9.24 -3.75 -5.17
CA ALA A 43 10.04 -2.77 -5.91
C ALA A 43 11.31 -2.36 -5.15
N VAL A 44 11.26 -2.25 -3.82
CA VAL A 44 12.42 -1.94 -2.96
C VAL A 44 13.43 -3.08 -2.97
N LEU A 45 12.97 -4.33 -2.94
CA LEU A 45 13.84 -5.50 -2.98
C LEU A 45 14.70 -5.58 -4.25
N ARG A 46 14.27 -5.01 -5.38
CA ARG A 46 15.06 -4.96 -6.62
C ARG A 46 16.37 -4.18 -6.48
N TRP A 47 16.40 -3.20 -5.57
CA TRP A 47 17.59 -2.43 -5.22
C TRP A 47 17.95 -2.61 -3.73
N GLY A 48 17.56 -3.73 -3.15
CA GLY A 48 17.71 -4.05 -1.73
C GLY A 48 19.14 -3.96 -1.19
N HIS A 49 20.16 -4.07 -2.04
CA HIS A 49 21.58 -3.93 -1.70
C HIS A 49 22.02 -2.47 -1.54
N VAL A 50 21.23 -1.51 -2.02
CA VAL A 50 21.58 -0.09 -1.98
C VAL A 50 21.30 0.48 -0.60
N ARG A 51 22.29 1.21 -0.03
CA ARG A 51 22.12 1.94 1.23
C ARG A 51 21.27 3.21 0.98
N ILE A 52 20.27 3.40 1.83
CA ILE A 52 19.41 4.59 1.81
C ILE A 52 20.18 5.75 2.45
N PHE A 53 20.05 6.94 1.89
CA PHE A 53 20.78 8.14 2.35
C PHE A 53 20.14 8.81 3.56
N SER A 54 18.97 8.35 4.03
CA SER A 54 18.29 8.82 5.24
C SER A 54 18.39 7.79 6.36
N PRO A 55 18.67 8.20 7.62
CA PRO A 55 18.67 7.30 8.74
C PRO A 55 17.26 6.83 9.12
N TRP A 56 17.16 5.74 9.88
CA TRP A 56 15.91 5.08 10.25
C TRP A 56 14.84 6.02 10.79
N LYS A 57 15.21 7.02 11.60
CA LYS A 57 14.27 7.97 12.20
C LYS A 57 13.41 8.75 11.20
N TYR A 58 13.87 8.86 9.94
CA TYR A 58 13.12 9.50 8.86
C TYR A 58 12.37 8.52 7.94
N ASN A 59 12.63 7.22 8.08
CA ASN A 59 12.05 6.18 7.21
C ASN A 59 10.85 5.47 7.83
N ILE A 60 10.58 5.68 9.13
CA ILE A 60 9.49 5.04 9.86
C ILE A 60 8.37 6.05 10.09
N ALA A 61 7.20 5.80 9.50
CA ALA A 61 6.02 6.65 9.69
C ALA A 61 5.50 6.55 11.13
N PRO A 62 5.07 7.67 11.77
CA PRO A 62 4.60 7.65 13.15
C PRO A 62 3.45 6.68 13.42
N ALA A 63 2.41 6.66 12.57
CA ALA A 63 1.29 5.74 12.73
C ALA A 63 1.71 4.26 12.59
N ALA A 64 2.68 3.96 11.73
CA ALA A 64 3.25 2.62 11.58
C ALA A 64 4.05 2.21 12.82
N ARG A 65 4.83 3.13 13.40
CA ARG A 65 5.53 2.92 14.65
C ARG A 65 4.55 2.57 15.79
N ASP A 66 3.47 3.35 15.93
CA ASP A 66 2.44 3.13 16.95
C ASP A 66 1.84 1.71 16.86
N LEU A 67 1.59 1.20 15.64
CA LEU A 67 1.08 -0.15 15.41
C LEU A 67 2.10 -1.23 15.75
N LEU A 68 3.33 -1.05 15.29
CA LEU A 68 4.42 -1.99 15.48
C LEU A 68 4.80 -2.16 16.96
N GLU A 69 4.93 -1.05 17.70
CA GLU A 69 5.30 -1.06 19.11
C GLU A 69 4.24 -1.80 19.95
N ARG A 70 2.96 -1.67 19.60
CA ARG A 70 1.89 -2.46 20.25
C ARG A 70 2.02 -3.97 20.00
N SER A 71 2.63 -4.37 18.91
CA SER A 71 2.91 -5.77 18.57
C SER A 71 4.25 -6.27 19.14
N GLY A 72 4.94 -5.48 19.96
CA GLY A 72 6.23 -5.85 20.58
C GLY A 72 7.43 -5.66 19.65
N TRP A 73 7.29 -4.96 18.54
CA TRP A 73 8.40 -4.66 17.63
C TRP A 73 9.37 -3.66 18.29
N VAL A 74 10.65 -3.92 18.09
CA VAL A 74 11.73 -3.03 18.55
C VAL A 74 12.29 -2.26 17.37
N ALA A 75 12.24 -0.93 17.47
CA ALA A 75 12.76 -0.07 16.42
C ALA A 75 14.29 -0.25 16.27
N PRO A 76 14.80 -0.26 15.02
CA PRO A 76 16.23 -0.17 14.78
C PRO A 76 16.82 1.14 15.33
N ASP A 77 18.17 1.17 15.47
CA ASP A 77 18.87 2.40 15.84
C ASP A 77 18.49 3.55 14.90
N GLY A 78 17.88 4.58 15.45
CA GLY A 78 17.32 5.71 14.71
C GLY A 78 18.35 6.48 13.87
N ASP A 79 19.62 6.47 14.24
CA ASP A 79 20.72 7.14 13.52
C ASP A 79 21.42 6.21 12.51
N GLY A 80 21.11 4.91 12.52
CA GLY A 80 21.59 3.94 11.54
C GLY A 80 20.98 4.17 10.15
N TYR A 81 21.75 3.84 9.11
CA TYR A 81 21.36 3.98 7.71
C TYR A 81 21.02 2.60 7.11
N PRO A 82 19.74 2.29 6.85
CA PRO A 82 19.35 1.00 6.30
C PRO A 82 19.75 0.84 4.84
N THR A 83 19.86 -0.40 4.40
CA THR A 83 19.73 -0.75 2.98
C THR A 83 18.25 -0.88 2.60
N GLY A 84 17.94 -0.99 1.30
CA GLY A 84 16.58 -1.29 0.86
C GLY A 84 16.07 -2.61 1.44
N ARG A 85 16.93 -3.64 1.57
CA ARG A 85 16.59 -4.92 2.19
C ARG A 85 16.29 -4.75 3.68
N ASP A 86 17.15 -4.04 4.41
CA ASP A 86 16.90 -3.78 5.83
C ASP A 86 15.55 -3.07 6.05
N LEU A 87 15.20 -2.12 5.15
CA LEU A 87 13.91 -1.43 5.22
C LEU A 87 12.74 -2.42 5.07
N VAL A 88 12.85 -3.38 4.14
CA VAL A 88 11.80 -4.39 3.96
C VAL A 88 11.77 -5.34 5.14
N ASP A 89 12.90 -5.92 5.51
CA ASP A 89 12.97 -7.01 6.49
C ASP A 89 12.68 -6.53 7.92
N ALA A 90 13.23 -5.37 8.30
CA ALA A 90 13.13 -4.85 9.67
C ALA A 90 11.90 -3.95 9.91
N TYR A 91 11.24 -3.43 8.86
CA TYR A 91 10.14 -2.50 9.01
C TYR A 91 8.89 -2.88 8.20
N LEU A 92 8.98 -3.01 6.87
CA LEU A 92 7.77 -3.19 6.04
C LEU A 92 7.12 -4.55 6.26
N THR A 93 7.90 -5.62 6.35
CA THR A 93 7.38 -6.98 6.59
C THR A 93 6.72 -7.11 7.98
N PRO A 94 7.35 -6.65 9.08
CA PRO A 94 6.67 -6.59 10.37
C PRO A 94 5.39 -5.75 10.36
N LEU A 95 5.40 -4.59 9.70
CA LEU A 95 4.21 -3.72 9.60
C LEU A 95 3.07 -4.40 8.82
N ALA A 96 3.38 -5.08 7.74
CA ALA A 96 2.37 -5.82 6.98
C ALA A 96 1.78 -7.01 7.76
N ALA A 97 2.50 -7.51 8.76
CA ALA A 97 2.07 -8.63 9.59
C ALA A 97 1.23 -8.22 10.82
N VAL A 98 1.08 -6.92 11.12
CA VAL A 98 0.24 -6.52 12.26
C VAL A 98 -1.22 -6.93 12.04
N PRO A 99 -1.95 -7.31 13.10
CA PRO A 99 -3.33 -7.82 13.00
C PRO A 99 -4.30 -6.87 12.28
N GLU A 100 -4.06 -5.58 12.33
CA GLU A 100 -4.89 -4.56 11.72
C GLU A 100 -4.66 -4.41 10.19
N ILE A 101 -3.53 -4.89 9.66
CA ILE A 101 -3.17 -4.78 8.23
C ILE A 101 -3.17 -6.14 7.53
N ALA A 102 -2.62 -7.17 8.16
CA ALA A 102 -2.43 -8.48 7.54
C ALA A 102 -3.69 -9.07 6.87
N PRO A 103 -4.91 -9.02 7.47
CA PRO A 103 -6.13 -9.56 6.85
C PRO A 103 -6.56 -8.78 5.60
N HIS A 104 -6.05 -7.57 5.42
CA HIS A 104 -6.43 -6.63 4.37
C HIS A 104 -5.34 -6.46 3.30
N LEU A 105 -4.24 -7.18 3.39
CA LEU A 105 -3.16 -7.19 2.39
C LEU A 105 -3.37 -8.33 1.39
N ARG A 106 -3.31 -8.00 0.12
CA ARG A 106 -3.38 -8.95 -0.99
C ARG A 106 -2.13 -8.82 -1.87
N LEU A 107 -1.28 -9.82 -1.84
CA LEU A 107 -0.12 -9.95 -2.73
C LEU A 107 -0.53 -10.60 -4.06
N GLY A 108 0.25 -10.38 -5.13
CA GLY A 108 -0.06 -10.89 -6.46
C GLY A 108 -1.32 -10.28 -7.08
N HIS A 109 -1.76 -9.12 -6.59
CA HIS A 109 -2.95 -8.41 -7.03
C HIS A 109 -2.57 -7.13 -7.74
N ARG A 110 -2.40 -7.21 -9.05
CA ARG A 110 -2.04 -6.06 -9.90
C ARG A 110 -3.27 -5.25 -10.27
N VAL A 111 -3.33 -4.01 -9.82
CA VAL A 111 -4.36 -3.07 -10.26
C VAL A 111 -4.05 -2.62 -11.68
N THR A 112 -5.01 -2.81 -12.58
CA THR A 112 -4.90 -2.44 -14.00
C THR A 112 -5.78 -1.26 -14.37
N ARG A 113 -6.86 -1.03 -13.61
CA ARG A 113 -7.80 0.06 -13.87
C ARG A 113 -8.51 0.50 -12.60
N VAL A 114 -8.77 1.81 -12.51
CA VAL A 114 -9.61 2.42 -11.48
C VAL A 114 -10.66 3.29 -12.15
N THR A 115 -11.94 3.04 -11.87
CA THR A 115 -13.07 3.79 -12.42
C THR A 115 -14.11 4.06 -11.33
N ARG A 116 -15.14 4.86 -11.63
CA ARG A 116 -16.35 4.93 -10.81
C ARG A 116 -17.34 3.89 -11.31
N ARG A 117 -17.90 3.09 -10.39
CA ARG A 117 -18.82 2.01 -10.75
C ARG A 117 -20.06 2.53 -11.45
N GLY A 118 -20.33 2.03 -12.67
CA GLY A 118 -21.50 2.41 -13.48
C GLY A 118 -21.41 3.80 -14.13
N PHE A 119 -20.20 4.38 -14.19
CA PHE A 119 -19.96 5.68 -14.82
C PHE A 119 -18.91 5.59 -15.92
N ASP A 120 -19.23 6.22 -17.04
CA ASP A 120 -18.30 6.48 -18.14
C ASP A 120 -17.86 7.96 -18.15
N LYS A 121 -17.15 8.38 -19.19
CA LYS A 121 -16.65 9.77 -19.33
C LYS A 121 -17.76 10.79 -19.52
N MET A 122 -18.93 10.38 -20.00
CA MET A 122 -20.03 11.27 -20.40
C MET A 122 -21.00 11.56 -19.25
N LYS A 123 -21.11 10.64 -18.30
CA LYS A 123 -22.06 10.75 -17.19
C LYS A 123 -21.40 11.36 -15.96
N THR A 124 -21.93 12.51 -15.50
CA THR A 124 -21.38 13.25 -14.35
C THR A 124 -22.26 13.18 -13.10
N ALA A 125 -23.60 13.28 -13.28
CA ALA A 125 -24.54 13.32 -12.16
C ALA A 125 -24.48 12.03 -11.31
N GLY A 126 -24.21 12.17 -10.01
CA GLY A 126 -24.10 11.06 -9.05
C GLY A 126 -22.74 10.33 -9.06
N ARG A 127 -21.76 10.80 -9.84
CA ARG A 127 -20.43 10.19 -9.92
C ARG A 127 -19.70 10.21 -8.57
N ASP A 128 -19.84 11.29 -7.82
CA ASP A 128 -19.11 11.46 -6.56
C ASP A 128 -19.61 10.52 -5.46
N ASP A 129 -20.87 10.10 -5.53
CA ASP A 129 -21.48 9.16 -4.58
C ASP A 129 -21.22 7.69 -4.94
N ALA A 130 -20.81 7.40 -6.19
CA ALA A 130 -20.55 6.04 -6.62
C ALA A 130 -19.24 5.51 -6.05
N PRO A 131 -19.16 4.22 -5.66
CA PRO A 131 -17.90 3.62 -5.24
C PRO A 131 -16.92 3.53 -6.41
N PHE A 132 -15.64 3.43 -6.06
CA PHE A 132 -14.62 3.05 -7.03
C PHE A 132 -14.72 1.57 -7.36
N ALA A 133 -14.63 1.26 -8.64
CA ALA A 133 -14.46 -0.09 -9.18
C ALA A 133 -13.00 -0.23 -9.62
N ILE A 134 -12.30 -1.16 -9.01
CA ILE A 134 -10.87 -1.40 -9.18
C ILE A 134 -10.72 -2.74 -9.87
N THR A 135 -10.23 -2.75 -11.10
CA THR A 135 -9.89 -3.98 -11.81
C THR A 135 -8.54 -4.49 -11.35
N VAL A 136 -8.51 -5.75 -10.94
CA VAL A 136 -7.34 -6.42 -10.40
C VAL A 136 -7.07 -7.68 -11.20
N GLU A 137 -5.85 -7.82 -11.68
CA GLU A 137 -5.32 -9.01 -12.34
C GLU A 137 -4.52 -9.86 -11.34
N THR A 138 -4.80 -11.15 -11.33
CA THR A 138 -4.10 -12.18 -10.55
C THR A 138 -3.74 -13.36 -11.44
N ASN A 139 -3.03 -14.37 -10.91
CA ASN A 139 -2.76 -15.61 -11.66
C ASN A 139 -4.04 -16.38 -12.03
N ASP A 140 -5.14 -16.17 -11.30
CA ASP A 140 -6.43 -16.82 -11.53
C ASP A 140 -7.33 -16.04 -12.51
N GLY A 141 -6.87 -14.88 -12.99
CA GLY A 141 -7.59 -14.02 -13.91
C GLY A 141 -7.92 -12.63 -13.35
N GLU A 142 -8.82 -11.94 -14.04
CA GLU A 142 -9.25 -10.58 -13.71
C GLU A 142 -10.48 -10.60 -12.79
N SER A 143 -10.50 -9.72 -11.82
CA SER A 143 -11.63 -9.52 -10.90
C SER A 143 -11.86 -8.05 -10.61
N GLU A 144 -13.02 -7.70 -10.05
CA GLU A 144 -13.36 -6.34 -9.62
C GLU A 144 -13.47 -6.26 -8.10
N VAL A 145 -12.88 -5.23 -7.53
CA VAL A 145 -12.96 -4.89 -6.11
C VAL A 145 -13.56 -3.50 -5.96
N LEU A 146 -14.47 -3.34 -4.99
CA LEU A 146 -15.07 -2.04 -4.70
C LEU A 146 -14.40 -1.36 -3.52
N ALA A 147 -14.21 -0.03 -3.62
CA ALA A 147 -13.68 0.81 -2.56
C ALA A 147 -14.40 2.15 -2.50
N ARG A 148 -14.49 2.76 -1.30
CA ARG A 148 -15.05 4.11 -1.14
C ARG A 148 -14.06 5.21 -1.54
N ALA A 149 -12.76 4.91 -1.44
CA ALA A 149 -11.66 5.81 -1.84
C ALA A 149 -10.46 4.99 -2.31
N VAL A 150 -9.56 5.63 -3.05
CA VAL A 150 -8.32 5.01 -3.56
C VAL A 150 -7.15 5.91 -3.26
N ILE A 151 -6.07 5.31 -2.74
CA ILE A 151 -4.74 5.92 -2.58
C ILE A 151 -3.80 5.19 -3.53
N ASP A 152 -3.29 5.88 -4.54
CA ASP A 152 -2.27 5.34 -5.43
C ASP A 152 -0.88 5.57 -4.82
N ALA A 153 -0.25 4.48 -4.39
CA ALA A 153 1.10 4.41 -3.86
C ALA A 153 1.96 3.39 -4.63
N SER A 154 1.58 3.11 -5.90
CA SER A 154 2.25 2.13 -6.77
C SER A 154 3.69 2.50 -7.12
N GLY A 155 4.05 3.79 -7.02
CA GLY A 155 5.36 4.30 -7.38
C GLY A 155 5.63 4.27 -8.89
N THR A 156 6.85 4.65 -9.29
CA THR A 156 7.27 4.76 -10.69
C THR A 156 8.42 3.83 -11.05
N TYR A 157 8.80 2.90 -10.17
CA TYR A 157 9.97 2.06 -10.38
C TYR A 157 9.88 1.18 -11.65
N GLY A 158 8.68 0.63 -11.92
CA GLY A 158 8.43 -0.19 -13.11
C GLY A 158 8.19 0.60 -14.39
N LEU A 159 7.79 1.88 -14.26
CA LEU A 159 7.56 2.82 -15.37
C LEU A 159 8.20 4.16 -15.01
N PRO A 160 9.53 4.26 -15.08
CA PRO A 160 10.24 5.48 -14.71
C PRO A 160 9.90 6.61 -15.68
N ASN A 161 9.86 7.83 -15.16
CA ASN A 161 9.79 9.03 -15.99
C ASN A 161 11.20 9.40 -16.42
N PRO A 162 11.63 9.12 -17.66
CA PRO A 162 12.98 9.43 -18.11
C PRO A 162 13.19 10.94 -18.19
N ILE A 163 14.37 11.40 -17.77
CA ILE A 163 14.78 12.77 -17.96
C ILE A 163 15.20 12.92 -19.43
N GLY A 164 14.59 13.83 -20.17
CA GLY A 164 14.98 14.17 -21.52
C GLY A 164 14.47 13.18 -22.58
N ALA A 165 13.19 12.91 -22.57
CA ALA A 165 12.52 12.27 -23.71
C ALA A 165 12.38 13.23 -24.88
#